data_3f06e485a422a21f0d83dc4674d9b5cb
#
_entry.id   3f06e485a422a21f0d83dc4674d9b5cb
#
_cell.length_a   1.000
_cell.length_b   1.000
_cell.length_c   1.000
_cell.angle_alpha   90.00
_cell.angle_beta   90.00
_cell.angle_gamma   90.00
#
_symmetry.space_group_name_H-M   'P 1'
#
loop_
_entity.id
_entity.type
_entity.pdbx_description
1 polymer ?
#
loop_
_entity_poly.entity_id
_entity_poly.type
_entity_poly.pdbx_seq_one_letter_code
_entity_poly.pdbx_strand_id
1 'polypeptide(L)' 'MAKEQVSSILRALQILECFMDRETEWTLKELVDHLDLPSTTVFRQVSTLAERQYLVQDPVRKSYRVGPRLMLLA' A
#
# COMPACT_ATOMS: atom_id res chain seq x y z
N MET A 1 23.23 3.20 -7.99
CA MET A 1 22.76 2.38 -7.91
C MET A 1 21.61 2.35 -7.22
N ALA A 2 21.25 1.74 -7.12
CA ALA A 2 20.14 1.45 -6.74
C ALA A 2 19.51 2.02 -5.55
N LYS A 3 19.99 3.12 -5.10
CA LYS A 3 19.43 3.76 -3.95
C LYS A 3 17.96 4.15 -4.16
N GLU A 4 17.64 4.67 -5.34
CA GLU A 4 16.27 5.02 -5.65
C GLU A 4 15.39 3.80 -5.80
N GLN A 5 15.93 2.73 -6.38
CA GLN A 5 15.20 1.49 -6.50
C GLN A 5 14.93 0.89 -5.14
N VAL A 6 15.93 0.93 -4.28
CA VAL A 6 15.77 0.43 -2.92
C VAL A 6 14.71 1.24 -2.19
N SER A 7 14.71 2.56 -2.37
CA SER A 7 13.71 3.41 -1.74
C SER A 7 12.31 3.09 -2.21
N SER A 8 12.15 2.81 -3.51
CA SER A 8 10.86 2.49 -4.07
C SER A 8 10.33 1.17 -3.51
N ILE A 9 11.20 0.18 -3.45
CA ILE A 9 10.84 -1.11 -2.89
C ILE A 9 10.52 -0.97 -1.41
N LEU A 10 11.33 -0.21 -0.70
CA LEU A 10 11.12 0.00 0.73
C LEU A 10 9.77 0.64 1.00
N ARG A 11 9.38 1.62 0.20
CA ARG A 11 8.10 2.28 0.38
C ARG A 11 6.93 1.34 0.14
N ALA A 12 7.05 0.50 -0.88
CA ALA A 12 6.01 -0.49 -1.13
C ALA A 12 5.87 -1.44 0.05
N LEU A 13 6.99 -1.88 0.59
CA LEU A 13 6.99 -2.76 1.75
C LEU A 13 6.39 -2.07 2.96
N GLN A 14 6.72 -0.81 3.18
CA GLN A 14 6.17 -0.07 4.30
C GLN A 14 4.66 0.04 4.20
N ILE A 15 4.15 0.24 2.99
CA ILE A 15 2.70 0.29 2.79
C ILE A 15 2.06 -1.05 3.13
N LEU A 16 2.64 -2.13 2.64
CA LEU A 16 2.10 -3.46 2.91
C LEU A 16 2.17 -3.78 4.40
N GLU A 17 3.23 -3.35 5.06
CA GLU A 17 3.39 -3.61 6.49
C GLU A 17 2.34 -2.92 7.33
N CYS A 18 1.77 -1.82 6.83
CA CYS A 18 0.66 -1.19 7.54
C CYS A 18 -0.50 -2.15 7.73
N PHE A 19 -0.73 -3.02 6.74
CA PHE A 19 -1.86 -3.95 6.79
C PHE A 19 -1.58 -5.17 7.65
N MET A 20 -0.36 -5.32 8.11
CA MET A 20 0.02 -6.42 9.00
C MET A 20 -0.22 -6.09 10.47
N ASP A 21 -0.46 -4.81 10.73
CA ASP A 21 -0.72 -4.35 12.09
C ASP A 21 -2.19 -4.55 12.43
N ARG A 22 -2.68 -3.81 13.43
CA ARG A 22 -4.07 -3.97 13.89
C ARG A 22 -5.09 -3.56 12.84
N GLU A 23 -4.77 -2.57 12.03
CA GLU A 23 -5.71 -2.08 11.04
C GLU A 23 -5.68 -2.93 9.80
N THR A 24 -6.84 -3.34 9.35
CA THR A 24 -6.95 -4.15 8.14
C THR A 24 -7.39 -3.33 6.94
N GLU A 25 -7.90 -2.13 7.18
CA GLU A 25 -8.29 -1.22 6.11
C GLU A 25 -7.64 0.12 6.32
N TRP A 26 -7.13 0.69 5.23
CA TRP A 26 -6.49 1.99 5.26
C TRP A 26 -6.97 2.82 4.08
N THR A 27 -7.34 4.07 4.33
CA THR A 27 -7.56 5.01 3.25
C THR A 27 -6.24 5.58 2.79
N LEU A 28 -6.24 6.20 1.61
CA LEU A 28 -5.03 6.84 1.11
C LEU A 28 -4.55 7.90 2.09
N LYS A 29 -5.47 8.70 2.61
CA LYS A 29 -5.12 9.75 3.55
C LYS A 29 -4.47 9.19 4.80
N GLU A 30 -5.01 8.10 5.32
CA GLU A 30 -4.45 7.48 6.51
C GLU A 30 -3.04 6.96 6.25
N LEU A 31 -2.82 6.38 5.09
CA LEU A 31 -1.48 5.90 4.72
C LEU A 31 -0.51 7.05 4.58
N VAL A 32 -0.94 8.13 3.95
CA VAL A 32 -0.10 9.32 3.78
C VAL A 32 0.30 9.87 5.14
N ASP A 33 -0.67 10.01 6.03
CA ASP A 33 -0.39 10.57 7.35
C ASP A 33 0.51 9.65 8.18
N HIS A 34 0.26 8.37 8.12
CA HIS A 34 1.02 7.40 8.91
C HIS A 34 2.46 7.27 8.44
N LEU A 35 2.65 7.24 7.13
CA LEU A 35 3.96 7.01 6.55
C LEU A 35 4.75 8.30 6.36
N ASP A 36 4.07 9.44 6.45
CA ASP A 36 4.70 10.74 6.26
C ASP A 36 5.38 10.82 4.89
N LEU A 37 4.66 10.41 3.87
CA LEU A 37 5.13 10.44 2.50
C LEU A 37 4.18 11.31 1.66
N PRO A 38 4.68 11.86 0.55
CA PRO A 38 3.79 12.62 -0.34
C PRO A 38 2.65 11.76 -0.85
N SER A 39 1.48 12.37 -0.99
CA SER A 39 0.30 11.63 -1.41
C SER A 39 0.46 11.05 -2.81
N THR A 40 1.19 11.74 -3.69
CA THR A 40 1.43 11.23 -5.04
C THR A 40 2.24 9.94 -5.00
N THR A 41 3.22 9.88 -4.10
CA THR A 41 4.05 8.68 -3.94
C THR A 41 3.20 7.52 -3.44
N VAL A 42 2.41 7.76 -2.39
CA VAL A 42 1.58 6.70 -1.82
C VAL A 42 0.53 6.24 -2.83
N PHE A 43 -0.13 7.19 -3.50
CA PHE A 43 -1.15 6.84 -4.49
C PHE A 43 -0.57 5.97 -5.61
N ARG A 44 0.61 6.34 -6.10
CA ARG A 44 1.25 5.58 -7.17
C ARG A 44 1.56 4.16 -6.72
N GLN A 45 2.07 4.03 -5.50
CA GLN A 45 2.43 2.72 -4.98
C GLN A 45 1.18 1.85 -4.77
N VAL A 46 0.15 2.39 -4.11
CA VAL A 46 -1.04 1.59 -3.86
C VAL A 46 -1.78 1.26 -5.15
N SER A 47 -1.74 2.17 -6.14
CA SER A 47 -2.38 1.89 -7.43
C SER A 47 -1.72 0.69 -8.11
N THR A 48 -0.39 0.64 -8.08
CA THR A 48 0.34 -0.47 -8.66
C THR A 48 0.03 -1.76 -7.90
N LEU A 49 0.02 -1.69 -6.58
CA LEU A 49 -0.28 -2.87 -5.77
C LEU A 49 -1.70 -3.37 -6.02
N ALA A 50 -2.64 -2.45 -6.18
CA ALA A 50 -4.03 -2.82 -6.45
C ALA A 50 -4.18 -3.41 -7.85
N GLU A 51 -3.48 -2.85 -8.82
CA GLU A 51 -3.53 -3.34 -10.17
C GLU A 51 -3.03 -4.77 -10.25
N ARG A 52 -2.04 -5.11 -9.43
CA ARG A 52 -1.48 -6.45 -9.40
C ARG A 52 -2.18 -7.35 -8.39
N GLN A 53 -3.24 -6.86 -7.77
CA GLN A 53 -4.08 -7.62 -6.85
C GLN A 53 -3.41 -7.95 -5.52
N TYR A 54 -2.40 -7.19 -5.14
CA TYR A 54 -1.85 -7.28 -3.79
C TYR A 54 -2.68 -6.49 -2.80
N LEU A 55 -3.37 -5.46 -3.29
CA LEU A 55 -4.34 -4.70 -2.52
C LEU A 55 -5.65 -4.66 -3.29
N VAL A 56 -6.73 -4.40 -2.57
CA VAL A 56 -8.06 -4.21 -3.18
C VAL A 56 -8.63 -2.93 -2.61
N GLN A 57 -9.20 -2.10 -3.47
CA GLN A 57 -9.85 -0.88 -3.05
C GLN A 57 -11.34 -1.08 -2.93
N ASP A 58 -11.90 -0.65 -1.81
CA ASP A 58 -13.35 -0.63 -1.63
C ASP A 58 -13.89 0.53 -2.45
N PRO A 59 -14.79 0.30 -3.40
CA PRO A 59 -15.26 1.37 -4.29
C PRO A 59 -16.12 2.41 -3.58
N VAL A 60 -16.73 2.05 -2.46
CA VAL A 60 -17.60 2.96 -1.72
C VAL A 60 -16.80 3.77 -0.72
N ARG A 61 -16.03 3.09 0.12
CA ARG A 61 -15.26 3.75 1.18
C ARG A 61 -13.96 4.33 0.69
N LYS A 62 -13.48 3.89 -0.46
CA LYS A 62 -12.19 4.30 -1.00
C LYS A 62 -11.03 3.88 -0.12
N SER A 63 -11.25 2.87 0.71
CA SER A 63 -10.19 2.30 1.54
C SER A 63 -9.57 1.11 0.83
N TYR A 64 -8.38 0.73 1.27
CA TYR A 64 -7.67 -0.41 0.71
C TYR A 64 -7.53 -1.50 1.75
N ARG A 65 -7.45 -2.74 1.29
CA ARG A 65 -7.18 -3.87 2.15
C ARG A 65 -6.37 -4.90 1.37
N VAL A 66 -5.89 -5.90 2.07
CA VAL A 66 -5.06 -6.94 1.45
C VAL A 66 -5.83 -7.68 0.37
N GLY A 67 -5.20 -7.84 -0.77
CA GLY A 67 -5.81 -8.51 -1.91
C GLY A 67 -5.47 -9.98 -1.97
N PRO A 68 -6.07 -10.69 -2.95
CA PRO A 68 -5.93 -12.15 -3.03
C PRO A 68 -4.50 -12.62 -3.29
N ARG A 69 -3.67 -11.79 -3.96
CA ARG A 69 -2.30 -12.22 -4.23
C ARG A 69 -1.50 -12.43 -2.95
N LEU A 70 -1.69 -11.54 -1.98
CA LEU A 70 -0.99 -11.67 -0.72
C LEU A 70 -1.49 -12.85 0.08
N MET A 71 -2.78 -13.11 -0.01
CA MET A 71 -3.34 -14.27 0.70
C MET A 71 -2.79 -15.57 0.17
N LEU A 72 -2.53 -15.64 -1.12
CA LEU A 72 -1.96 -16.85 -1.70
C LEU A 72 -0.52 -17.07 -1.25
N LEU A 73 0.20 -15.99 -0.96
CA LEU A 73 1.57 -16.10 -0.49
C LEU A 73 1.63 -16.53 0.97
N ALA A 74 0.61 -16.22 1.71
CA ALA A 74 0.56 -16.59 3.11
C ALA A 74 0.23 -18.07 3.25
#